data_17620715c7da9051735612515f52584e
#
_entry.id   17620715c7da9051735612515f52584e
#
_cell.length_a   1.000
_cell.length_b   1.000
_cell.length_c   1.000
_cell.angle_alpha   90.00
_cell.angle_beta   90.00
_cell.angle_gamma   90.00
#
_symmetry.space_group_name_H-M   'P 1'
#
loop_
_entity.id
_entity.type
_entity.pdbx_description
1 polymer ?
#
loop_
_entity_poly.entity_id
_entity_poly.type
_entity_poly.pdbx_seq_one_letter_code
_entity_poly.pdbx_strand_id
1 'polypeptide(L)'
;MFAKADAADAVSAFCVMSNNYGGSDMIKVIGFDIGGTLMEYKNMPNVWIDYYKTGFETVRDRLGLHISDDDIARSVEVLRGYNPKVKYREEDIAPEVIFTDATSHWKCSFHLEKVIDIFYRSMGLVPYIYPDTVSTLKQLGADGYKIATLTDVATGMPDELHKSYFPELMPYFDMYVSSLSCGYRKPNPKGLSDIAEHFGVSPAEMVFIGDEQKDIIVAKRFGCMSVLIDRKGRNADFGQEHTIINLTQLEEIL
;
A
#
# COMPACT_ATOMS: atom_id res chain seq x y z
N MET A 1 19.20 -51.86 -0.75
CA MET A 1 18.88 -51.49 -2.13
C MET A 1 17.58 -50.70 -2.10
N PHE A 2 17.65 -49.41 -1.86
CA PHE A 2 16.49 -48.53 -1.79
C PHE A 2 16.54 -47.62 -3.01
N ALA A 3 15.48 -47.71 -3.82
CA ALA A 3 15.30 -46.93 -5.02
C ALA A 3 14.99 -45.46 -4.65
N LYS A 4 15.73 -44.56 -5.27
CA LYS A 4 15.39 -43.10 -5.28
C LYS A 4 14.16 -42.91 -6.19
N ALA A 5 13.10 -42.34 -5.66
CA ALA A 5 11.99 -41.85 -6.45
C ALA A 5 12.32 -40.43 -6.93
N ASP A 6 12.24 -40.21 -8.23
CA ASP A 6 12.56 -38.96 -8.90
C ASP A 6 11.50 -37.88 -8.61
N ALA A 7 12.00 -36.68 -8.29
CA ALA A 7 11.22 -35.48 -8.02
C ALA A 7 10.75 -34.75 -9.31
N ALA A 8 10.65 -35.45 -10.43
CA ALA A 8 10.32 -34.83 -11.74
C ALA A 8 8.83 -34.86 -12.10
N ASP A 9 7.98 -35.62 -11.40
CA ASP A 9 6.57 -35.79 -11.78
C ASP A 9 5.56 -34.82 -11.13
N ALA A 10 6.01 -33.94 -10.26
CA ALA A 10 5.12 -32.98 -9.59
C ALA A 10 4.89 -31.66 -10.36
N VAL A 11 5.62 -31.38 -11.43
CA VAL A 11 5.52 -30.14 -12.22
C VAL A 11 4.62 -30.29 -13.44
N SER A 12 4.27 -31.51 -13.83
CA SER A 12 3.46 -31.74 -15.04
C SER A 12 1.95 -31.77 -14.84
N ALA A 13 1.45 -31.71 -13.60
CA ALA A 13 0.01 -31.78 -13.32
C ALA A 13 -0.67 -30.40 -13.23
N PHE A 14 0.07 -29.29 -13.36
CA PHE A 14 -0.50 -27.92 -13.25
C PHE A 14 -0.70 -27.20 -14.58
N CYS A 15 -0.47 -27.86 -15.70
CA CYS A 15 -0.48 -27.24 -17.02
C CYS A 15 -1.55 -27.75 -17.99
N VAL A 16 -2.66 -28.34 -17.53
CA VAL A 16 -3.80 -28.69 -18.41
C VAL A 16 -5.12 -28.44 -17.70
N MET A 17 -5.43 -27.17 -17.43
CA MET A 17 -6.79 -26.67 -17.37
C MET A 17 -6.79 -25.32 -18.08
N SER A 18 -6.68 -25.36 -19.39
CA SER A 18 -6.82 -24.22 -20.26
C SER A 18 -8.12 -24.33 -21.06
N ASN A 19 -8.77 -23.20 -21.18
CA ASN A 19 -9.71 -22.84 -22.23
C ASN A 19 -11.13 -23.43 -22.17
N ASN A 20 -11.94 -22.81 -21.29
CA ASN A 20 -13.33 -22.48 -21.64
C ASN A 20 -13.59 -21.02 -21.21
N TYR A 21 -12.96 -20.05 -21.88
CA TYR A 21 -13.35 -18.64 -21.80
C TYR A 21 -14.50 -18.42 -22.80
N GLY A 22 -15.70 -18.70 -22.34
CA GLY A 22 -16.94 -18.43 -23.04
C GLY A 22 -17.93 -17.69 -22.14
N GLY A 23 -17.52 -16.57 -21.59
CA GLY A 23 -18.28 -15.55 -20.90
C GLY A 23 -17.29 -14.44 -20.57
N SER A 24 -17.53 -13.20 -21.03
CA SER A 24 -16.75 -12.06 -20.54
C SER A 24 -17.03 -11.95 -19.04
N ASP A 25 -16.10 -12.36 -18.20
CA ASP A 25 -16.20 -12.13 -16.76
C ASP A 25 -16.25 -10.62 -16.55
N MET A 26 -17.45 -10.13 -16.21
CA MET A 26 -17.68 -8.71 -16.02
C MET A 26 -16.97 -8.26 -14.73
N ILE A 27 -16.22 -7.19 -14.79
CA ILE A 27 -15.56 -6.63 -13.60
C ILE A 27 -16.63 -6.32 -12.54
N LYS A 28 -16.37 -6.75 -11.32
CA LYS A 28 -17.24 -6.53 -10.14
C LYS A 28 -16.57 -5.73 -9.05
N VAL A 29 -15.24 -5.86 -8.94
CA VAL A 29 -14.45 -5.21 -7.89
C VAL A 29 -13.34 -4.38 -8.53
N ILE A 30 -13.25 -3.14 -8.09
CA ILE A 30 -12.22 -2.19 -8.50
C ILE A 30 -11.33 -1.90 -7.30
N GLY A 31 -10.07 -2.32 -7.38
CA GLY A 31 -9.04 -2.04 -6.39
C GLY A 31 -8.21 -0.82 -6.79
N PHE A 32 -7.94 0.06 -5.84
CA PHE A 32 -7.11 1.24 -6.05
C PHE A 32 -5.92 1.27 -5.10
N ASP A 33 -4.75 1.67 -5.59
CA ASP A 33 -3.77 2.32 -4.74
C ASP A 33 -4.28 3.70 -4.33
N ILE A 34 -3.70 4.31 -3.29
CA ILE A 34 -4.13 5.62 -2.78
C ILE A 34 -3.15 6.71 -3.22
N GLY A 35 -1.88 6.59 -2.84
CA GLY A 35 -0.88 7.63 -3.07
C GLY A 35 -0.43 7.72 -4.53
N GLY A 36 -0.56 8.89 -5.17
CA GLY A 36 -0.29 9.04 -6.61
C GLY A 36 -1.44 8.59 -7.51
N THR A 37 -2.41 7.85 -6.97
CA THR A 37 -3.59 7.32 -7.69
C THR A 37 -4.85 8.13 -7.39
N LEU A 38 -5.29 8.16 -6.14
CA LEU A 38 -6.49 8.88 -5.70
C LEU A 38 -6.17 10.26 -5.11
N MET A 39 -5.02 10.38 -4.48
CA MET A 39 -4.52 11.60 -3.85
C MET A 39 -2.99 11.62 -3.80
N GLU A 40 -2.41 12.76 -3.49
CA GLU A 40 -1.00 12.89 -3.13
C GLU A 40 -0.82 13.83 -1.94
N TYR A 41 0.39 13.86 -1.35
CA TYR A 41 0.75 14.88 -0.36
C TYR A 41 1.56 15.99 -1.02
N LYS A 42 1.08 17.24 -0.96
CA LYS A 42 1.74 18.41 -1.60
C LYS A 42 3.12 18.71 -1.06
N ASN A 43 3.38 18.38 0.20
CA ASN A 43 4.61 18.67 0.92
C ASN A 43 5.39 17.40 1.30
N MET A 44 5.14 16.29 0.60
CA MET A 44 5.87 15.05 0.86
C MET A 44 7.33 15.23 0.47
N PRO A 45 8.28 14.82 1.32
CA PRO A 45 9.69 14.83 0.97
C PRO A 45 9.97 13.78 -0.11
N ASN A 46 10.99 14.00 -0.91
CA ASN A 46 11.43 13.02 -1.91
C ASN A 46 11.81 11.67 -1.28
N VAL A 47 12.28 11.71 -0.03
CA VAL A 47 12.67 10.52 0.74
C VAL A 47 12.14 10.64 2.17
N TRP A 48 11.30 9.70 2.60
CA TRP A 48 10.76 9.65 3.97
C TRP A 48 11.83 9.65 5.07
N ILE A 49 12.98 9.06 4.78
CA ILE A 49 14.10 8.96 5.73
C ILE A 49 14.60 10.33 6.18
N ASP A 50 14.52 11.34 5.31
CA ASP A 50 14.98 12.70 5.63
C ASP A 50 14.17 13.34 6.77
N TYR A 51 12.95 12.85 7.03
CA TYR A 51 12.09 13.30 8.14
C TYR A 51 12.36 12.61 9.47
N TYR A 52 13.03 11.46 9.48
CA TYR A 52 13.12 10.65 10.70
C TYR A 52 13.77 11.41 11.84
N LYS A 53 14.84 12.17 11.57
CA LYS A 53 15.51 12.98 12.58
C LYS A 53 14.57 14.04 13.18
N THR A 54 13.98 14.86 12.34
CA THR A 54 13.03 15.92 12.75
C THR A 54 11.83 15.34 13.50
N GLY A 55 11.34 14.16 13.06
CA GLY A 55 10.27 13.43 13.76
C GLY A 55 10.63 13.11 15.20
N PHE A 56 11.79 12.50 15.44
CA PHE A 56 12.25 12.18 16.81
C PHE A 56 12.63 13.42 17.62
N GLU A 57 13.21 14.46 17.03
CA GLU A 57 13.45 15.74 17.69
C GLU A 57 12.13 16.36 18.17
N THR A 58 11.10 16.35 17.33
CA THR A 58 9.76 16.85 17.69
C THR A 58 9.14 16.02 18.81
N VAL A 59 9.32 14.70 18.80
CA VAL A 59 8.85 13.81 19.89
C VAL A 59 9.54 14.20 21.20
N ARG A 60 10.88 14.33 21.20
CA ARG A 60 11.65 14.76 22.37
C ARG A 60 11.11 16.06 22.95
N ASP A 61 10.97 17.06 22.10
CA ASP A 61 10.63 18.42 22.52
C ASP A 61 9.17 18.50 23.03
N ARG A 62 8.22 17.87 22.33
CA ARG A 62 6.79 17.90 22.73
C ARG A 62 6.47 17.08 23.97
N LEU A 63 7.20 16.00 24.19
CA LEU A 63 7.03 15.15 25.38
C LEU A 63 7.96 15.53 26.54
N GLY A 64 8.87 16.50 26.34
CA GLY A 64 9.85 16.91 27.34
C GLY A 64 10.79 15.77 27.74
N LEU A 65 11.19 14.92 26.79
CA LEU A 65 12.02 13.76 27.07
C LEU A 65 13.48 14.14 27.22
N HIS A 66 14.15 13.55 28.22
CA HIS A 66 15.60 13.70 28.42
C HIS A 66 16.36 12.63 27.63
N ILE A 67 16.38 12.78 26.29
CA ILE A 67 17.16 11.95 25.35
C ILE A 67 18.17 12.82 24.61
N SER A 68 19.33 12.27 24.34
CA SER A 68 20.43 12.98 23.66
C SER A 68 20.26 12.96 22.13
N ASP A 69 21.02 13.78 21.44
CA ASP A 69 21.09 13.74 19.97
C ASP A 69 21.65 12.40 19.46
N ASP A 70 22.53 11.75 20.24
CA ASP A 70 23.04 10.41 19.93
C ASP A 70 21.93 9.35 20.06
N ASP A 71 21.04 9.48 21.04
CA ASP A 71 19.86 8.60 21.16
C ASP A 71 18.93 8.79 19.95
N ILE A 72 18.69 10.03 19.52
CA ILE A 72 17.91 10.32 18.30
C ILE A 72 18.59 9.71 17.08
N ALA A 73 19.88 9.89 16.90
CA ALA A 73 20.62 9.33 15.77
C ALA A 73 20.50 7.79 15.71
N ARG A 74 20.57 7.11 16.86
CA ARG A 74 20.36 5.66 16.95
C ARG A 74 18.94 5.27 16.57
N SER A 75 17.93 6.00 17.05
CA SER A 75 16.52 5.76 16.69
C SER A 75 16.29 5.91 15.17
N VAL A 76 16.92 6.91 14.56
CA VAL A 76 16.87 7.14 13.11
C VAL A 76 17.46 5.95 12.34
N GLU A 77 18.62 5.44 12.75
CA GLU A 77 19.27 4.30 12.08
C GLU A 77 18.45 3.01 12.24
N VAL A 78 17.85 2.77 13.40
CA VAL A 78 16.93 1.63 13.59
C VAL A 78 15.74 1.75 12.65
N LEU A 79 15.03 2.88 12.66
CA LEU A 79 13.87 3.11 11.78
C LEU A 79 14.23 3.02 10.30
N ARG A 80 15.41 3.53 9.92
CA ARG A 80 15.95 3.41 8.56
C ARG A 80 16.13 1.95 8.15
N GLY A 81 16.61 1.10 9.07
CA GLY A 81 16.76 -0.35 8.84
C GLY A 81 15.44 -1.07 8.55
N TYR A 82 14.32 -0.51 9.02
CA TYR A 82 12.97 -1.01 8.73
C TYR A 82 12.38 -0.47 7.41
N ASN A 83 12.99 0.51 6.77
CA ASN A 83 12.47 1.08 5.53
C ASN A 83 12.68 0.12 4.35
N PRO A 84 11.62 -0.31 3.61
CA PRO A 84 11.75 -1.27 2.52
C PRO A 84 12.57 -0.75 1.32
N LYS A 85 12.76 0.56 1.20
CA LYS A 85 13.68 1.15 0.20
C LYS A 85 15.15 0.98 0.58
N VAL A 86 15.45 0.73 1.86
CA VAL A 86 16.82 0.46 2.36
C VAL A 86 17.08 -1.03 2.44
N LYS A 87 16.13 -1.77 3.01
CA LYS A 87 16.17 -3.23 3.12
C LYS A 87 14.87 -3.79 2.59
N TYR A 88 14.90 -4.26 1.35
CA TYR A 88 13.74 -4.81 0.68
C TYR A 88 13.08 -5.93 1.49
N ARG A 89 11.76 -5.86 1.60
CA ARG A 89 10.89 -6.92 2.14
C ARG A 89 9.48 -6.76 1.59
N GLU A 90 8.78 -7.86 1.46
CA GLU A 90 7.36 -7.87 1.11
C GLU A 90 6.46 -8.00 2.35
N GLU A 91 6.98 -8.44 3.49
CA GLU A 91 6.24 -8.43 4.76
C GLU A 91 6.20 -7.03 5.36
N ASP A 92 5.07 -6.62 5.92
CA ASP A 92 5.00 -5.39 6.73
C ASP A 92 5.15 -5.73 8.22
N ILE A 93 5.54 -4.73 8.98
CA ILE A 93 5.88 -4.89 10.40
C ILE A 93 5.06 -3.87 11.20
N ALA A 94 4.45 -4.34 12.28
CA ALA A 94 3.61 -3.52 13.15
C ALA A 94 4.35 -2.28 13.67
N PRO A 95 3.68 -1.11 13.70
CA PRO A 95 4.26 0.14 14.20
C PRO A 95 4.87 0.01 15.59
N GLU A 96 4.20 -0.73 16.47
CA GLU A 96 4.63 -0.95 17.86
C GLU A 96 5.95 -1.70 17.92
N VAL A 97 6.16 -2.68 17.05
CA VAL A 97 7.43 -3.43 16.98
C VAL A 97 8.56 -2.50 16.53
N ILE A 98 8.32 -1.75 15.46
CA ILE A 98 9.30 -0.83 14.88
C ILE A 98 9.72 0.26 15.89
N PHE A 99 8.73 0.92 16.51
CA PHE A 99 9.02 2.02 17.43
C PHE A 99 9.51 1.55 18.79
N THR A 100 9.09 0.35 19.25
CA THR A 100 9.71 -0.26 20.45
C THR A 100 11.19 -0.49 20.23
N ASP A 101 11.58 -1.05 19.08
CA ASP A 101 12.99 -1.25 18.75
C ASP A 101 13.74 0.08 18.61
N ALA A 102 13.16 1.04 17.88
CA ALA A 102 13.76 2.36 17.65
C ALA A 102 13.97 3.17 18.94
N THR A 103 13.19 2.92 19.99
CA THR A 103 13.27 3.64 21.28
C THR A 103 13.79 2.78 22.42
N SER A 104 14.19 1.54 22.17
CA SER A 104 14.62 0.56 23.19
C SER A 104 15.77 1.03 24.10
N HIS A 105 16.61 1.93 23.61
CA HIS A 105 17.76 2.49 24.31
C HIS A 105 17.46 3.77 25.11
N TRP A 106 16.24 4.33 25.01
CA TRP A 106 15.84 5.53 25.75
C TRP A 106 15.69 5.20 27.25
N LYS A 107 16.36 5.99 28.10
CA LYS A 107 16.38 5.77 29.55
C LYS A 107 15.35 6.63 30.29
N CYS A 108 14.18 6.86 29.68
CA CYS A 108 13.10 7.65 30.25
C CYS A 108 11.75 6.97 30.02
N SER A 109 10.75 7.34 30.81
CA SER A 109 9.38 6.82 30.63
C SER A 109 8.64 7.63 29.57
N PHE A 110 7.91 6.95 28.70
CA PHE A 110 7.05 7.55 27.67
C PHE A 110 5.91 6.59 27.29
N HIS A 111 4.93 7.10 26.58
CA HIS A 111 3.87 6.30 25.98
C HIS A 111 4.18 6.12 24.48
N LEU A 112 4.34 4.88 24.04
CA LEU A 112 4.75 4.54 22.68
C LEU A 112 3.78 5.10 21.61
N GLU A 113 2.49 4.99 21.85
CA GLU A 113 1.45 5.52 20.96
C GLU A 113 1.59 7.03 20.73
N LYS A 114 1.94 7.79 21.79
CA LYS A 114 2.19 9.23 21.68
C LYS A 114 3.46 9.54 20.89
N VAL A 115 4.48 8.71 21.04
CA VAL A 115 5.72 8.82 20.24
C VAL A 115 5.37 8.66 18.76
N ILE A 116 4.65 7.63 18.40
CA ILE A 116 4.24 7.33 17.02
C ILE A 116 3.37 8.47 16.45
N ASP A 117 2.34 8.87 17.17
CA ASP A 117 1.41 9.94 16.73
C ASP A 117 2.15 11.27 16.51
N ILE A 118 2.96 11.71 17.47
CA ILE A 118 3.73 12.94 17.36
C ILE A 118 4.73 12.87 16.23
N PHE A 119 5.43 11.73 16.08
CA PHE A 119 6.40 11.52 15.01
C PHE A 119 5.80 11.76 13.63
N TYR A 120 4.69 11.11 13.29
CA TYR A 120 4.06 11.26 11.98
C TYR A 120 3.36 12.61 11.80
N ARG A 121 2.66 13.12 12.82
CA ARG A 121 2.00 14.44 12.73
C ARG A 121 3.00 15.58 12.60
N SER A 122 4.25 15.41 13.07
CA SER A 122 5.31 16.41 12.90
C SER A 122 5.67 16.66 11.43
N MET A 123 5.38 15.71 10.56
CA MET A 123 5.61 15.85 9.12
C MET A 123 4.68 16.88 8.46
N GLY A 124 3.56 17.22 9.11
CA GLY A 124 2.61 18.21 8.61
C GLY A 124 2.11 17.90 7.21
N LEU A 125 1.87 16.62 6.91
CA LEU A 125 1.43 16.19 5.57
C LEU A 125 0.14 16.88 5.15
N VAL A 126 0.12 17.46 3.95
CA VAL A 126 -1.04 18.15 3.38
C VAL A 126 -1.61 17.29 2.26
N PRO A 127 -2.73 16.58 2.48
CA PRO A 127 -3.35 15.77 1.43
C PRO A 127 -3.92 16.66 0.33
N TYR A 128 -3.82 16.18 -0.90
CA TYR A 128 -4.44 16.75 -2.07
C TYR A 128 -5.14 15.63 -2.85
N ILE A 129 -6.47 15.56 -2.70
CA ILE A 129 -7.30 14.63 -3.47
C ILE A 129 -7.38 15.17 -4.90
N TYR A 130 -7.13 14.30 -5.88
CA TYR A 130 -7.22 14.71 -7.28
C TYR A 130 -8.67 15.06 -7.64
N PRO A 131 -8.88 16.06 -8.54
CA PRO A 131 -10.22 16.57 -8.83
C PRO A 131 -11.21 15.55 -9.39
N ASP A 132 -10.71 14.53 -10.08
CA ASP A 132 -11.48 13.45 -10.69
C ASP A 132 -11.81 12.31 -9.70
N THR A 133 -11.18 12.26 -8.53
CA THR A 133 -11.29 11.11 -7.61
C THR A 133 -12.70 10.93 -7.06
N VAL A 134 -13.23 11.93 -6.36
CA VAL A 134 -14.51 11.79 -5.64
C VAL A 134 -15.66 11.53 -6.61
N SER A 135 -15.70 12.25 -7.75
CA SER A 135 -16.73 12.06 -8.77
C SER A 135 -16.70 10.65 -9.37
N THR A 136 -15.49 10.15 -9.69
CA THR A 136 -15.34 8.80 -10.25
C THR A 136 -15.71 7.72 -9.24
N LEU A 137 -15.20 7.78 -7.99
CA LEU A 137 -15.55 6.79 -6.97
C LEU A 137 -17.07 6.75 -6.72
N LYS A 138 -17.72 7.92 -6.70
CA LYS A 138 -19.18 8.02 -6.55
C LYS A 138 -19.92 7.37 -7.73
N GLN A 139 -19.47 7.62 -8.96
CA GLN A 139 -20.07 7.04 -10.16
C GLN A 139 -19.92 5.53 -10.16
N LEU A 140 -18.70 5.01 -9.94
CA LEU A 140 -18.43 3.58 -9.89
C LEU A 140 -19.29 2.86 -8.85
N GLY A 141 -19.46 3.45 -7.66
CA GLY A 141 -20.36 2.91 -6.64
C GLY A 141 -21.84 2.93 -7.07
N ALA A 142 -22.28 3.97 -7.80
CA ALA A 142 -23.65 4.05 -8.35
C ALA A 142 -23.89 3.02 -9.47
N ASP A 143 -22.85 2.68 -10.23
CA ASP A 143 -22.89 1.65 -11.29
C ASP A 143 -22.83 0.23 -10.73
N GLY A 144 -22.67 0.08 -9.40
CA GLY A 144 -22.74 -1.20 -8.70
C GLY A 144 -21.40 -1.89 -8.48
N TYR A 145 -20.28 -1.27 -8.84
CA TYR A 145 -18.95 -1.82 -8.54
C TYR A 145 -18.66 -1.78 -7.04
N LYS A 146 -17.96 -2.81 -6.55
CA LYS A 146 -17.33 -2.79 -5.25
C LYS A 146 -15.99 -2.08 -5.32
N ILE A 147 -15.74 -1.16 -4.40
CA ILE A 147 -14.53 -0.33 -4.38
C ILE A 147 -13.67 -0.71 -3.19
N ALA A 148 -12.46 -1.16 -3.47
CA ALA A 148 -11.48 -1.50 -2.44
C ALA A 148 -10.17 -0.73 -2.62
N THR A 149 -9.37 -0.66 -1.57
CA THR A 149 -8.01 -0.12 -1.65
C THR A 149 -6.98 -1.20 -1.35
N LEU A 150 -5.79 -1.08 -1.96
CA LEU A 150 -4.58 -1.75 -1.51
C LEU A 150 -3.42 -0.77 -1.56
N THR A 151 -3.01 -0.26 -0.41
CA THR A 151 -1.99 0.78 -0.29
C THR A 151 -0.84 0.38 0.62
N ASP A 152 0.39 0.77 0.25
CA ASP A 152 1.54 0.63 1.13
C ASP A 152 1.63 1.84 2.07
N VAL A 153 1.45 1.62 3.37
CA VAL A 153 1.62 2.68 4.36
C VAL A 153 3.11 2.99 4.64
N ALA A 154 3.40 4.18 5.12
CA ALA A 154 4.76 4.54 5.54
C ALA A 154 5.24 3.59 6.66
N THR A 155 6.55 3.29 6.66
CA THR A 155 7.17 2.35 7.62
C THR A 155 6.84 2.73 9.06
N GLY A 156 6.05 1.91 9.75
CA GLY A 156 5.66 2.15 11.15
C GLY A 156 4.52 3.16 11.34
N MET A 157 3.78 3.53 10.28
CA MET A 157 2.58 4.37 10.39
C MET A 157 1.35 3.49 10.66
N PRO A 158 0.58 3.75 11.72
CA PRO A 158 -0.69 3.06 11.97
C PRO A 158 -1.75 3.38 10.91
N ASP A 159 -2.61 2.40 10.59
CA ASP A 159 -3.70 2.57 9.62
C ASP A 159 -4.67 3.70 9.99
N GLU A 160 -5.02 3.83 11.27
CA GLU A 160 -5.94 4.88 11.72
C GLU A 160 -5.36 6.28 11.47
N LEU A 161 -4.05 6.43 11.67
CA LEU A 161 -3.36 7.68 11.36
C LEU A 161 -3.32 7.92 9.84
N HIS A 162 -3.02 6.89 9.05
CA HIS A 162 -3.03 6.99 7.58
C HIS A 162 -4.40 7.40 7.07
N LYS A 163 -5.48 6.73 7.49
CA LYS A 163 -6.87 7.07 7.14
C LYS A 163 -7.27 8.49 7.53
N SER A 164 -6.70 9.02 8.63
CA SER A 164 -7.01 10.37 9.11
C SER A 164 -6.56 11.50 8.19
N TYR A 165 -5.69 11.22 7.21
CA TYR A 165 -5.27 12.20 6.21
C TYR A 165 -6.26 12.39 5.06
N PHE A 166 -7.16 11.42 4.81
CA PHE A 166 -8.14 11.48 3.71
C PHE A 166 -9.54 11.00 4.15
N PRO A 167 -10.11 11.55 5.24
CA PRO A 167 -11.40 11.12 5.76
C PRO A 167 -12.52 11.27 4.72
N GLU A 168 -12.37 12.17 3.76
CA GLU A 168 -13.33 12.44 2.69
C GLU A 168 -13.44 11.27 1.68
N LEU A 169 -12.40 10.43 1.54
CA LEU A 169 -12.42 9.28 0.66
C LEU A 169 -12.99 8.02 1.32
N MET A 170 -12.89 7.92 2.64
CA MET A 170 -13.30 6.71 3.38
C MET A 170 -14.73 6.24 3.11
N PRO A 171 -15.74 7.13 2.96
CA PRO A 171 -17.12 6.72 2.68
C PRO A 171 -17.33 6.03 1.33
N TYR A 172 -16.38 6.12 0.41
CA TYR A 172 -16.48 5.53 -0.92
C TYR A 172 -15.84 4.13 -1.03
N PHE A 173 -15.15 3.69 0.00
CA PHE A 173 -14.52 2.36 0.01
C PHE A 173 -15.42 1.35 0.71
N ASP A 174 -15.80 0.28 -0.01
CA ASP A 174 -16.44 -0.90 0.60
C ASP A 174 -15.42 -1.68 1.46
N MET A 175 -14.12 -1.63 1.10
CA MET A 175 -13.04 -2.26 1.86
C MET A 175 -11.75 -1.45 1.77
N TYR A 176 -11.15 -1.13 2.92
CA TYR A 176 -9.81 -0.54 3.00
C TYR A 176 -8.81 -1.63 3.39
N VAL A 177 -7.84 -1.88 2.53
CA VAL A 177 -6.70 -2.77 2.79
C VAL A 177 -5.42 -1.96 2.66
N SER A 178 -4.56 -2.09 3.65
CA SER A 178 -3.21 -1.56 3.64
C SER A 178 -2.18 -2.69 3.74
N SER A 179 -0.92 -2.36 3.46
CA SER A 179 0.19 -3.29 3.69
C SER A 179 0.27 -3.75 5.15
N LEU A 180 -0.13 -2.89 6.10
CA LEU A 180 -0.16 -3.23 7.51
C LEU A 180 -1.30 -4.19 7.85
N SER A 181 -2.54 -3.92 7.37
CA SER A 181 -3.71 -4.75 7.68
C SER A 181 -3.64 -6.14 7.07
N CYS A 182 -3.09 -6.29 5.85
CA CYS A 182 -2.91 -7.60 5.24
C CYS A 182 -1.57 -8.27 5.59
N GLY A 183 -0.65 -7.54 6.24
CA GLY A 183 0.67 -8.00 6.64
C GLY A 183 1.73 -8.00 5.53
N TYR A 184 1.38 -7.57 4.31
CA TYR A 184 2.27 -7.63 3.15
C TYR A 184 2.22 -6.35 2.31
N ARG A 185 3.37 -5.93 1.83
CA ARG A 185 3.56 -4.81 0.91
C ARG A 185 3.47 -5.27 -0.53
N LYS A 186 3.00 -4.40 -1.42
CA LYS A 186 3.13 -4.62 -2.86
C LYS A 186 4.61 -4.78 -3.25
N PRO A 187 4.94 -5.73 -4.13
CA PRO A 187 4.09 -6.48 -5.05
C PRO A 187 3.61 -7.85 -4.54
N ASN A 188 3.51 -8.10 -3.22
CA ASN A 188 2.91 -9.32 -2.71
C ASN A 188 1.39 -9.31 -2.97
N PRO A 189 0.80 -10.39 -3.54
CA PRO A 189 -0.60 -10.41 -3.93
C PRO A 189 -1.59 -10.61 -2.78
N LYS A 190 -1.12 -10.79 -1.54
CA LYS A 190 -1.97 -11.13 -0.38
C LYS A 190 -3.13 -10.16 -0.20
N GLY A 191 -2.89 -8.83 -0.30
CA GLY A 191 -3.95 -7.84 -0.14
C GLY A 191 -5.04 -7.95 -1.22
N LEU A 192 -4.70 -8.23 -2.48
CA LEU A 192 -5.69 -8.48 -3.53
C LEU A 192 -6.42 -9.81 -3.31
N SER A 193 -5.74 -10.83 -2.79
CA SER A 193 -6.37 -12.09 -2.41
C SER A 193 -7.40 -11.90 -1.29
N ASP A 194 -7.09 -11.08 -0.29
CA ASP A 194 -8.02 -10.77 0.80
C ASP A 194 -9.25 -10.01 0.30
N ILE A 195 -9.08 -9.07 -0.63
CA ILE A 195 -10.18 -8.35 -1.28
C ILE A 195 -11.06 -9.32 -2.06
N ALA A 196 -10.47 -10.19 -2.88
CA ALA A 196 -11.21 -11.17 -3.66
C ALA A 196 -12.00 -12.15 -2.80
N GLU A 197 -11.39 -12.65 -1.72
CA GLU A 197 -12.04 -13.53 -0.75
C GLU A 197 -13.22 -12.83 -0.07
N HIS A 198 -13.04 -11.58 0.35
CA HIS A 198 -14.08 -10.79 1.03
C HIS A 198 -15.32 -10.60 0.14
N PHE A 199 -15.14 -10.31 -1.13
CA PHE A 199 -16.26 -10.09 -2.06
C PHE A 199 -16.72 -11.35 -2.79
N GLY A 200 -16.03 -12.47 -2.62
CA GLY A 200 -16.38 -13.75 -3.27
C GLY A 200 -16.21 -13.71 -4.80
N VAL A 201 -15.17 -13.04 -5.30
CA VAL A 201 -14.88 -12.87 -6.72
C VAL A 201 -13.60 -13.56 -7.13
N SER A 202 -13.52 -13.93 -8.42
CA SER A 202 -12.30 -14.44 -9.05
C SER A 202 -11.35 -13.29 -9.45
N PRO A 203 -10.06 -13.55 -9.68
CA PRO A 203 -9.15 -12.54 -10.21
C PRO A 203 -9.63 -11.90 -11.52
N ALA A 204 -10.28 -12.67 -12.42
CA ALA A 204 -10.79 -12.18 -13.69
C ALA A 204 -11.94 -11.17 -13.55
N GLU A 205 -12.61 -11.13 -12.39
CA GLU A 205 -13.67 -10.18 -12.06
C GLU A 205 -13.16 -8.93 -11.34
N MET A 206 -11.83 -8.75 -11.27
CA MET A 206 -11.17 -7.62 -10.60
C MET A 206 -10.29 -6.83 -11.55
N VAL A 207 -10.18 -5.54 -11.28
CA VAL A 207 -9.18 -4.64 -11.84
C VAL A 207 -8.43 -3.94 -10.71
N PHE A 208 -7.13 -3.74 -10.87
CA PHE A 208 -6.33 -2.96 -9.93
C PHE A 208 -5.68 -1.76 -10.63
N ILE A 209 -5.88 -0.58 -10.05
CA ILE A 209 -5.39 0.70 -10.57
C ILE A 209 -4.33 1.25 -9.62
N GLY A 210 -3.15 1.60 -10.16
CA GLY A 210 -2.08 2.23 -9.40
C GLY A 210 -1.13 3.02 -10.29
N ASP A 211 -0.20 3.77 -9.68
CA ASP A 211 0.71 4.68 -10.40
C ASP A 211 2.17 4.21 -10.42
N GLU A 212 2.52 3.15 -9.70
CA GLU A 212 3.87 2.62 -9.59
C GLU A 212 4.01 1.22 -10.21
N GLN A 213 5.24 0.84 -10.55
CA GLN A 213 5.55 -0.49 -11.08
C GLN A 213 5.07 -1.63 -10.18
N LYS A 214 5.15 -1.48 -8.85
CA LYS A 214 4.72 -2.50 -7.90
C LYS A 214 3.21 -2.76 -7.97
N ASP A 215 2.41 -1.77 -8.40
CA ASP A 215 0.97 -1.89 -8.57
C ASP A 215 0.63 -2.77 -9.76
N ILE A 216 1.36 -2.61 -10.85
CA ILE A 216 1.21 -3.46 -12.02
C ILE A 216 1.70 -4.89 -11.74
N ILE A 217 2.82 -5.02 -11.03
CA ILE A 217 3.35 -6.34 -10.67
C ILE A 217 2.38 -7.09 -9.73
N VAL A 218 1.78 -6.42 -8.74
CA VAL A 218 0.85 -7.09 -7.80
C VAL A 218 -0.40 -7.56 -8.53
N ALA A 219 -0.97 -6.75 -9.43
CA ALA A 219 -2.12 -7.14 -10.25
C ALA A 219 -1.81 -8.38 -11.10
N LYS A 220 -0.66 -8.39 -11.77
CA LYS A 220 -0.20 -9.52 -12.57
C LYS A 220 0.07 -10.78 -11.74
N ARG A 221 0.70 -10.65 -10.57
CA ARG A 221 0.94 -11.79 -9.67
C ARG A 221 -0.36 -12.38 -9.14
N PHE A 222 -1.36 -11.54 -8.94
CA PHE A 222 -2.69 -11.97 -8.51
C PHE A 222 -3.51 -12.54 -9.67
N GLY A 223 -3.30 -12.04 -10.89
CA GLY A 223 -4.01 -12.46 -12.11
C GLY A 223 -5.25 -11.63 -12.44
N CYS A 224 -5.36 -10.40 -11.94
CA CYS A 224 -6.41 -9.46 -12.32
C CYS A 224 -5.92 -8.46 -13.37
N MET A 225 -6.87 -7.74 -14.00
CA MET A 225 -6.58 -6.67 -14.93
C MET A 225 -5.76 -5.57 -14.24
N SER A 226 -4.72 -5.07 -14.91
CA SER A 226 -3.83 -4.03 -14.42
C SER A 226 -3.98 -2.73 -15.20
N VAL A 227 -4.21 -1.61 -14.50
CA VAL A 227 -4.33 -0.28 -15.07
C VAL A 227 -3.30 0.65 -14.44
N LEU A 228 -2.41 1.19 -15.26
CA LEU A 228 -1.49 2.25 -14.83
C LEU A 228 -2.18 3.61 -14.96
N ILE A 229 -2.24 4.37 -13.87
CA ILE A 229 -2.60 5.78 -13.95
C ILE A 229 -1.32 6.63 -14.01
N ASP A 230 -1.05 7.23 -15.17
CA ASP A 230 0.13 8.06 -15.39
C ASP A 230 -0.22 9.56 -15.37
N ARG A 231 -0.59 10.07 -14.21
CA ARG A 231 -0.96 11.47 -14.00
C ARG A 231 0.12 12.48 -14.36
N LYS A 232 1.38 12.02 -14.45
CA LYS A 232 2.55 12.88 -14.68
C LYS A 232 3.12 12.78 -16.10
N GLY A 233 2.51 11.94 -16.97
CA GLY A 233 2.95 11.76 -18.35
C GLY A 233 4.36 11.18 -18.47
N ARG A 234 4.73 10.26 -17.59
CA ARG A 234 6.05 9.59 -17.61
C ARG A 234 6.20 8.63 -18.78
N ASN A 235 5.08 8.25 -19.41
CA ASN A 235 5.00 7.25 -20.47
C ASN A 235 5.64 5.91 -20.05
N ALA A 236 5.43 5.51 -18.78
CA ALA A 236 6.00 4.30 -18.24
C ALA A 236 5.28 3.07 -18.81
N ASP A 237 6.05 2.05 -19.12
CA ASP A 237 5.56 0.73 -19.50
C ASP A 237 6.12 -0.31 -18.49
N PHE A 238 5.22 -0.85 -17.68
CA PHE A 238 5.50 -1.94 -16.74
C PHE A 238 4.82 -3.24 -17.19
N GLY A 239 4.28 -3.23 -18.42
CA GLY A 239 3.51 -4.30 -19.04
C GLY A 239 2.06 -4.36 -18.56
N GLN A 240 1.47 -3.25 -18.15
CA GLN A 240 0.06 -3.11 -17.82
C GLN A 240 -0.84 -3.35 -19.06
N GLU A 241 -2.10 -3.76 -18.82
CA GLU A 241 -3.07 -3.90 -19.91
C GLU A 241 -3.56 -2.55 -20.41
N HIS A 242 -3.78 -1.59 -19.51
CA HIS A 242 -4.25 -0.25 -19.85
C HIS A 242 -3.43 0.84 -19.17
N THR A 243 -3.35 1.99 -19.83
CA THR A 243 -2.79 3.22 -19.25
C THR A 243 -3.81 4.34 -19.38
N ILE A 244 -4.07 5.02 -18.26
CA ILE A 244 -4.93 6.20 -18.19
C ILE A 244 -4.16 7.38 -17.60
N ILE A 245 -4.60 8.61 -17.85
CA ILE A 245 -4.01 9.83 -17.28
C ILE A 245 -4.89 10.46 -16.20
N ASN A 246 -6.16 10.09 -16.16
CA ASN A 246 -7.13 10.45 -15.13
C ASN A 246 -8.16 9.33 -14.95
N LEU A 247 -8.87 9.34 -13.82
CA LEU A 247 -9.81 8.26 -13.48
C LEU A 247 -11.08 8.23 -14.32
N THR A 248 -11.47 9.34 -14.96
CA THR A 248 -12.69 9.35 -15.80
C THR A 248 -12.58 8.44 -17.01
N GLN A 249 -11.35 8.11 -17.43
CA GLN A 249 -11.10 7.17 -18.53
C GLN A 249 -11.40 5.71 -18.17
N LEU A 250 -11.69 5.39 -16.89
CA LEU A 250 -12.11 4.04 -16.51
C LEU A 250 -13.42 3.61 -17.17
N GLU A 251 -14.32 4.55 -17.48
CA GLU A 251 -15.57 4.27 -18.21
C GLU A 251 -15.34 3.63 -19.58
N GLU A 252 -14.17 3.83 -20.19
CA GLU A 252 -13.82 3.26 -21.49
C GLU A 252 -13.22 1.85 -21.38
N ILE A 253 -12.87 1.42 -20.16
CA ILE A 253 -12.15 0.17 -19.88
C ILE A 253 -13.06 -0.87 -19.21
N LEU A 254 -14.00 -0.41 -18.37
CA LEU A 254 -14.92 -1.22 -17.58
C LEU A 254 -16.20 -1.53 -18.33
#